data_98e967cdf798192633097648b0b65f4a
#
_entry.id   98e967cdf798192633097648b0b65f4a
#
_cell.length_a   1.000
_cell.length_b   1.000
_cell.length_c   1.000
_cell.angle_alpha   90.00
_cell.angle_beta   90.00
_cell.angle_gamma   90.00
#
_symmetry.space_group_name_H-M   'P 1'
#
loop_
_entity.id
_entity.type
_entity.pdbx_description
1 polymer ?
#
loop_
_entity_poly.entity_id
_entity_poly.type
_entity_poly.pdbx_seq_one_letter_code
_entity_poly.pdbx_strand_id
1 'polypeptide(L)'
;MTLRLLEAIVGKYNIDRNRLYTTGQSMGGMMSLYFNIAHPDLFAASLFVGCQWDATNMGHFVDDKFFYVVAAGDKKAPIGMEALKKVLLAKDANIATAEWSARLPQAEQEAQVQDLIAKGSRQNFVVFTEGSVIPEGKGGMEHMWSFDYAYKLEGVRDWLFRQAKE
;
A
#
# COMPACT_ATOMS: atom_id res chain seq x y z
N MET A 1 11.34 12.68 -14.61
CA MET A 1 10.53 13.93 -14.54
C MET A 1 9.97 14.14 -13.14
N THR A 2 9.25 13.19 -12.55
CA THR A 2 8.58 13.30 -11.23
C THR A 2 9.53 13.70 -10.10
N LEU A 3 10.69 13.04 -9.96
CA LEU A 3 11.64 13.36 -8.88
C LEU A 3 12.27 14.75 -9.03
N ARG A 4 12.50 15.22 -10.26
CA ARG A 4 12.96 16.60 -10.48
C ARG A 4 11.90 17.62 -10.05
N LEU A 5 10.62 17.32 -10.27
CA LEU A 5 9.53 18.16 -9.79
C LEU A 5 9.47 18.14 -8.26
N LEU A 6 9.60 16.97 -7.64
CA LEU A 6 9.65 16.84 -6.18
C LEU A 6 10.77 17.73 -5.60
N GLU A 7 11.99 17.63 -6.13
CA GLU A 7 13.12 18.44 -5.65
C GLU A 7 12.87 19.94 -5.83
N ALA A 8 12.26 20.35 -6.95
CA ALA A 8 11.91 21.76 -7.18
C ALA A 8 10.87 22.27 -6.17
N ILE A 9 9.87 21.43 -5.84
CA ILE A 9 8.84 21.76 -4.85
C ILE A 9 9.44 21.82 -3.45
N VAL A 10 10.23 20.83 -3.06
CA VAL A 10 10.91 20.79 -1.75
C VAL A 10 11.88 21.96 -1.57
N GLY A 11 12.54 22.40 -2.66
CA GLY A 11 13.40 23.58 -2.60
C GLY A 11 12.65 24.92 -2.55
N LYS A 12 11.39 24.95 -2.96
CA LYS A 12 10.56 26.16 -3.03
C LYS A 12 9.67 26.37 -1.79
N TYR A 13 9.23 25.29 -1.15
CA TYR A 13 8.27 25.32 -0.05
C TYR A 13 8.91 24.71 1.21
N ASN A 14 8.40 25.11 2.39
CA ASN A 14 8.81 24.54 3.66
C ASN A 14 8.20 23.13 3.83
N ILE A 15 8.87 22.13 3.27
CA ILE A 15 8.45 20.73 3.29
C ILE A 15 9.41 19.94 4.17
N ASP A 16 8.85 19.16 5.10
CA ASP A 16 9.62 18.22 5.90
C ASP A 16 10.05 17.02 5.05
N ARG A 17 11.34 16.93 4.75
CA ARG A 17 11.92 15.83 3.96
C ARG A 17 11.83 14.47 4.67
N ASN A 18 11.63 14.45 5.99
CA ASN A 18 11.45 13.22 6.74
C ASN A 18 10.00 12.71 6.70
N ARG A 19 9.09 13.45 6.07
CA ARG A 19 7.67 13.13 5.98
C ARG A 19 7.16 13.17 4.53
N LEU A 20 7.94 12.66 3.61
CA LEU A 20 7.52 12.42 2.24
C LEU A 20 6.85 11.06 2.15
N TYR A 21 5.74 10.99 1.45
CA TYR A 21 4.97 9.76 1.27
C TYR A 21 4.71 9.51 -0.21
N THR A 22 4.53 8.25 -0.59
CA THR A 22 4.08 7.92 -1.93
C THR A 22 2.86 7.02 -1.91
N THR A 23 1.96 7.22 -2.86
CA THR A 23 0.82 6.35 -3.07
C THR A 23 0.47 6.29 -4.54
N GLY A 24 -0.21 5.25 -4.93
CA GLY A 24 -0.76 5.10 -6.27
C GLY A 24 -1.56 3.82 -6.42
N GLN A 25 -2.48 3.86 -7.35
CA GLN A 25 -3.29 2.71 -7.76
C GLN A 25 -2.85 2.21 -9.13
N SER A 26 -2.94 0.90 -9.38
CA SER A 26 -2.60 0.27 -10.65
C SER A 26 -1.21 0.70 -11.14
N MET A 27 -1.11 1.33 -12.29
CA MET A 27 0.15 1.86 -12.82
C MET A 27 0.79 2.91 -11.88
N GLY A 28 0.01 3.74 -11.20
CA GLY A 28 0.52 4.67 -10.19
C GLY A 28 1.15 3.95 -8.99
N GLY A 29 0.56 2.83 -8.57
CA GLY A 29 1.13 1.95 -7.55
C GLY A 29 2.43 1.29 -8.02
N MET A 30 2.49 0.86 -9.29
CA MET A 30 3.71 0.34 -9.91
C MET A 30 4.83 1.40 -9.92
N MET A 31 4.50 2.65 -10.24
CA MET A 31 5.45 3.76 -10.16
C MET A 31 5.92 4.02 -8.73
N SER A 32 5.01 3.93 -7.75
CA SER A 32 5.35 4.08 -6.32
C SER A 32 6.30 2.96 -5.86
N LEU A 33 6.05 1.71 -6.25
CA LEU A 33 6.96 0.59 -6.00
C LEU A 33 8.34 0.86 -6.64
N TYR A 34 8.35 1.26 -7.92
CA TYR A 34 9.60 1.58 -8.61
C TYR A 34 10.40 2.70 -7.91
N PHE A 35 9.72 3.75 -7.44
CA PHE A 35 10.42 4.83 -6.73
C PHE A 35 11.03 4.36 -5.42
N ASN A 36 10.36 3.48 -4.67
CA ASN A 36 10.96 2.88 -3.46
C ASN A 36 12.15 1.98 -3.82
N ILE A 37 12.09 1.22 -4.93
CA ILE A 37 13.23 0.42 -5.41
C ILE A 37 14.41 1.30 -5.82
N ALA A 38 14.17 2.34 -6.61
CA ALA A 38 15.21 3.18 -7.19
C ALA A 38 15.78 4.20 -6.20
N HIS A 39 15.03 4.55 -5.18
CA HIS A 39 15.37 5.57 -4.19
C HIS A 39 14.97 5.09 -2.79
N PRO A 40 15.65 4.08 -2.24
CA PRO A 40 15.48 3.67 -0.85
C PRO A 40 15.61 4.88 0.06
N ASP A 41 14.88 4.92 1.14
CA ASP A 41 14.89 6.02 2.12
C ASP A 41 14.34 7.38 1.62
N LEU A 42 13.79 7.45 0.40
CA LEU A 42 13.17 8.70 -0.06
C LEU A 42 11.87 8.99 0.70
N PHE A 43 11.04 7.97 0.90
CA PHE A 43 9.73 8.10 1.52
C PHE A 43 9.73 7.58 2.96
N ALA A 44 8.97 8.28 3.82
CA ALA A 44 8.74 7.85 5.20
C ALA A 44 7.79 6.65 5.28
N ALA A 45 6.85 6.57 4.35
CA ALA A 45 5.95 5.42 4.17
C ALA A 45 5.24 5.47 2.82
N SER A 46 4.62 4.34 2.45
CA SER A 46 3.98 4.14 1.15
C SER A 46 2.60 3.46 1.29
N LEU A 47 1.69 3.77 0.36
CA LEU A 47 0.44 3.05 0.18
C LEU A 47 0.33 2.55 -1.27
N PHE A 48 0.44 1.25 -1.46
CA PHE A 48 0.32 0.59 -2.76
C PHE A 48 -1.07 0.00 -2.93
N VAL A 49 -1.76 0.33 -4.03
CA VAL A 49 -3.14 -0.12 -4.26
C VAL A 49 -3.28 -0.80 -5.61
N GLY A 50 -3.76 -2.05 -5.62
CA GLY A 50 -4.10 -2.79 -6.83
C GLY A 50 -2.97 -2.82 -7.86
N CYS A 51 -1.74 -3.03 -7.44
CA CYS A 51 -0.58 -3.00 -8.34
C CYS A 51 0.30 -4.25 -8.15
N GLN A 52 1.31 -4.41 -8.97
CA GLN A 52 2.35 -5.42 -8.84
C GLN A 52 3.66 -4.92 -9.46
N TRP A 53 4.76 -5.54 -9.07
CA TRP A 53 6.08 -5.32 -9.65
C TRP A 53 6.94 -6.57 -9.53
N ASP A 54 8.05 -6.63 -10.22
CA ASP A 54 9.05 -7.69 -10.04
C ASP A 54 9.66 -7.60 -8.64
N ALA A 55 9.41 -8.62 -7.83
CA ALA A 55 9.84 -8.65 -6.44
C ALA A 55 11.33 -8.98 -6.25
N THR A 56 12.07 -9.36 -7.30
CA THR A 56 13.48 -9.77 -7.23
C THR A 56 14.38 -8.70 -6.60
N ASN A 57 14.06 -7.42 -6.82
CA ASN A 57 14.84 -6.29 -6.32
C ASN A 57 14.20 -5.59 -5.10
N MET A 58 13.22 -6.23 -4.44
CA MET A 58 12.49 -5.64 -3.32
C MET A 58 12.97 -6.10 -1.94
N GLY A 59 14.16 -6.70 -1.87
CA GLY A 59 14.67 -7.21 -0.59
C GLY A 59 14.87 -6.15 0.49
N HIS A 60 15.09 -4.88 0.14
CA HIS A 60 15.21 -3.77 1.08
C HIS A 60 13.88 -3.29 1.65
N PHE A 61 12.74 -3.67 1.05
CA PHE A 61 11.42 -3.35 1.60
C PHE A 61 11.17 -3.91 3.01
N VAL A 62 12.08 -4.76 3.51
CA VAL A 62 12.07 -5.20 4.91
C VAL A 62 12.21 -4.02 5.89
N ASP A 63 12.86 -2.94 5.47
CA ASP A 63 13.06 -1.73 6.26
C ASP A 63 11.98 -0.66 6.01
N ASP A 64 11.24 -0.79 4.90
CA ASP A 64 10.23 0.18 4.48
C ASP A 64 8.94 0.03 5.30
N LYS A 65 8.25 1.15 5.49
CA LYS A 65 6.93 1.22 6.13
C LYS A 65 5.85 1.36 5.05
N PHE A 66 4.92 0.40 4.95
CA PHE A 66 3.87 0.51 3.95
C PHE A 66 2.58 -0.25 4.28
N PHE A 67 1.51 0.17 3.62
CA PHE A 67 0.33 -0.63 3.36
C PHE A 67 0.28 -1.06 1.89
N TYR A 68 -0.13 -2.30 1.65
CA TYR A 68 -0.38 -2.83 0.32
C TYR A 68 -1.77 -3.43 0.28
N VAL A 69 -2.66 -2.85 -0.53
CA VAL A 69 -4.09 -3.20 -0.57
C VAL A 69 -4.45 -3.74 -1.95
N VAL A 70 -5.10 -4.91 -1.99
CA VAL A 70 -5.58 -5.54 -3.22
C VAL A 70 -6.98 -6.13 -3.03
N ALA A 71 -7.67 -6.43 -4.12
CA ALA A 71 -8.86 -7.29 -4.13
C ALA A 71 -8.49 -8.71 -4.57
N ALA A 72 -9.02 -9.74 -3.94
CA ALA A 72 -8.69 -11.13 -4.21
C ALA A 72 -9.02 -11.55 -5.66
N GLY A 73 -10.09 -11.02 -6.23
CA GLY A 73 -10.49 -11.29 -7.63
C GLY A 73 -9.73 -10.47 -8.69
N ASP A 74 -8.76 -9.63 -8.30
CA ASP A 74 -7.84 -9.02 -9.27
C ASP A 74 -6.86 -10.08 -9.78
N LYS A 75 -6.70 -10.17 -11.11
CA LYS A 75 -5.91 -11.21 -11.75
C LYS A 75 -4.40 -11.10 -11.54
N LYS A 76 -3.88 -9.93 -11.16
CA LYS A 76 -2.44 -9.64 -11.13
C LYS A 76 -1.94 -9.12 -9.78
N ALA A 77 -2.65 -8.18 -9.18
CA ALA A 77 -2.17 -7.52 -7.97
C ALA A 77 -1.95 -8.48 -6.78
N PRO A 78 -2.84 -9.46 -6.49
CA PRO A 78 -2.58 -10.44 -5.44
C PRO A 78 -1.33 -11.28 -5.69
N ILE A 79 -1.06 -11.65 -6.95
CA ILE A 79 0.14 -12.42 -7.31
C ILE A 79 1.41 -11.63 -6.97
N GLY A 80 1.44 -10.34 -7.33
CA GLY A 80 2.56 -9.46 -7.01
C GLY A 80 2.73 -9.22 -5.51
N MET A 81 1.61 -9.08 -4.79
CA MET A 81 1.62 -8.99 -3.32
C MET A 81 2.23 -10.25 -2.68
N GLU A 82 1.80 -11.43 -3.10
CA GLU A 82 2.33 -12.70 -2.56
C GLU A 82 3.81 -12.91 -2.91
N ALA A 83 4.25 -12.46 -4.08
CA ALA A 83 5.66 -12.48 -4.44
C ALA A 83 6.51 -11.61 -3.49
N LEU A 84 6.03 -10.39 -3.18
CA LEU A 84 6.71 -9.51 -2.22
C LEU A 84 6.69 -10.10 -0.81
N LYS A 85 5.57 -10.62 -0.33
CA LYS A 85 5.49 -11.30 0.98
C LYS A 85 6.54 -12.40 1.11
N LYS A 86 6.71 -13.25 0.08
CA LYS A 86 7.73 -14.31 0.08
C LYS A 86 9.14 -13.76 0.23
N VAL A 87 9.46 -12.67 -0.46
CA VAL A 87 10.78 -12.02 -0.35
C VAL A 87 11.00 -11.48 1.06
N LEU A 88 10.00 -10.85 1.66
CA LEU A 88 10.09 -10.30 3.01
C LEU A 88 10.21 -11.39 4.08
N LEU A 89 9.39 -12.43 3.99
CA LEU A 89 9.45 -13.57 4.92
C LEU A 89 10.79 -14.32 4.84
N ALA A 90 11.40 -14.43 3.65
CA ALA A 90 12.74 -15.00 3.49
C ALA A 90 13.84 -14.15 4.14
N LYS A 91 13.52 -12.94 4.59
CA LYS A 91 14.40 -12.03 5.33
C LYS A 91 13.93 -11.83 6.80
N ASP A 92 13.14 -12.76 7.31
CA ASP A 92 12.60 -12.75 8.67
C ASP A 92 11.80 -11.48 9.02
N ALA A 93 11.20 -10.80 8.01
CA ALA A 93 10.36 -9.64 8.24
C ALA A 93 9.10 -10.02 9.02
N ASN A 94 8.75 -9.21 10.02
CA ASN A 94 7.48 -9.32 10.73
C ASN A 94 6.39 -8.62 9.93
N ILE A 95 5.76 -9.33 9.00
CA ILE A 95 4.66 -8.79 8.19
C ILE A 95 3.31 -8.99 8.88
N ALA A 96 2.40 -8.02 8.72
CA ALA A 96 1.01 -8.14 9.16
C ALA A 96 0.09 -8.32 7.95
N THR A 97 -0.84 -9.25 8.03
CA THR A 97 -1.82 -9.52 6.98
C THR A 97 -3.22 -9.56 7.55
N ALA A 98 -4.18 -9.07 6.78
CA ALA A 98 -5.60 -9.19 7.07
C ALA A 98 -6.41 -9.31 5.77
N GLU A 99 -7.55 -9.98 5.87
CA GLU A 99 -8.49 -10.13 4.77
C GLU A 99 -9.91 -9.88 5.30
N TRP A 100 -10.67 -9.03 4.60
CA TRP A 100 -12.07 -8.76 4.93
C TRP A 100 -12.89 -8.35 3.71
N SER A 101 -14.22 -8.40 3.85
CA SER A 101 -15.13 -7.94 2.81
C SER A 101 -15.15 -6.40 2.75
N ALA A 102 -14.94 -5.84 1.55
CA ALA A 102 -15.11 -4.41 1.32
C ALA A 102 -16.55 -3.90 1.57
N ARG A 103 -17.52 -4.82 1.73
CA ARG A 103 -18.92 -4.50 2.03
C ARG A 103 -19.21 -4.35 3.53
N LEU A 104 -18.23 -4.63 4.39
CA LEU A 104 -18.41 -4.37 5.84
C LEU A 104 -18.74 -2.90 6.06
N PRO A 105 -19.53 -2.57 7.07
CA PRO A 105 -19.72 -1.19 7.52
C PRO A 105 -18.37 -0.50 7.76
N GLN A 106 -18.31 0.80 7.49
CA GLN A 106 -17.07 1.59 7.62
C GLN A 106 -16.40 1.36 8.99
N ALA A 107 -17.18 1.41 10.07
CA ALA A 107 -16.65 1.22 11.42
C ALA A 107 -15.99 -0.15 11.63
N GLU A 108 -16.54 -1.21 11.00
CA GLU A 108 -15.96 -2.55 11.09
C GLU A 108 -14.68 -2.65 10.26
N GLN A 109 -14.62 -2.03 9.06
CA GLN A 109 -13.41 -1.96 8.27
C GLN A 109 -12.29 -1.21 9.03
N GLU A 110 -12.62 -0.09 9.68
CA GLU A 110 -11.67 0.66 10.50
C GLU A 110 -11.19 -0.16 11.71
N ALA A 111 -12.04 -0.97 12.33
CA ALA A 111 -11.64 -1.89 13.38
C ALA A 111 -10.60 -2.91 12.85
N GLN A 112 -10.82 -3.50 11.67
CA GLN A 112 -9.85 -4.40 11.03
C GLN A 112 -8.50 -3.71 10.78
N VAL A 113 -8.54 -2.45 10.34
CA VAL A 113 -7.31 -1.65 10.13
C VAL A 113 -6.59 -1.42 11.47
N GLN A 114 -7.30 -1.06 12.53
CA GLN A 114 -6.69 -0.85 13.86
C GLN A 114 -6.09 -2.15 14.41
N ASP A 115 -6.78 -3.29 14.27
CA ASP A 115 -6.27 -4.60 14.66
C ASP A 115 -5.01 -4.98 13.89
N LEU A 116 -4.95 -4.63 12.60
CA LEU A 116 -3.77 -4.86 11.77
C LEU A 116 -2.60 -4.00 12.24
N ILE A 117 -2.82 -2.71 12.47
CA ILE A 117 -1.82 -1.76 12.98
C ILE A 117 -1.29 -2.18 14.36
N ALA A 118 -2.16 -2.68 15.23
CA ALA A 118 -1.81 -3.13 16.57
C ALA A 118 -0.79 -4.30 16.58
N LYS A 119 -0.63 -5.03 15.47
CA LYS A 119 0.42 -6.05 15.31
C LYS A 119 1.84 -5.46 15.27
N GLY A 120 1.98 -4.14 15.12
CA GLY A 120 3.26 -3.43 15.17
C GLY A 120 4.18 -3.70 13.97
N SER A 121 3.65 -4.20 12.86
CA SER A 121 4.43 -4.44 11.65
C SER A 121 4.72 -3.13 10.88
N ARG A 122 5.87 -3.09 10.22
CA ARG A 122 6.19 -2.04 9.23
C ARG A 122 5.49 -2.30 7.89
N GLN A 123 5.26 -3.59 7.54
CA GLN A 123 4.68 -4.03 6.28
C GLN A 123 3.28 -4.63 6.52
N ASN A 124 2.26 -3.91 6.06
CA ASN A 124 0.87 -4.27 6.27
C ASN A 124 0.20 -4.62 4.93
N PHE A 125 -0.40 -5.80 4.87
CA PHE A 125 -1.04 -6.34 3.68
C PHE A 125 -2.54 -6.51 3.92
N VAL A 126 -3.34 -5.94 3.05
CA VAL A 126 -4.80 -6.00 3.10
C VAL A 126 -5.34 -6.63 1.82
N VAL A 127 -6.20 -7.62 1.97
CA VAL A 127 -6.91 -8.24 0.86
C VAL A 127 -8.41 -8.04 1.06
N PHE A 128 -9.07 -7.42 0.11
CA PHE A 128 -10.53 -7.46 0.07
C PHE A 128 -10.99 -8.80 -0.51
N THR A 129 -11.91 -9.48 0.17
CA THR A 129 -12.42 -10.78 -0.26
C THR A 129 -13.00 -10.72 -1.67
N GLU A 130 -12.88 -11.82 -2.42
CA GLU A 130 -13.34 -11.93 -3.80
C GLU A 130 -14.82 -11.52 -3.93
N GLY A 131 -15.12 -10.72 -4.96
CA GLY A 131 -16.46 -10.20 -5.24
C GLY A 131 -16.92 -9.06 -4.34
N SER A 132 -16.24 -8.79 -3.22
CA SER A 132 -16.73 -7.82 -2.24
C SER A 132 -16.60 -6.36 -2.69
N VAL A 133 -15.64 -6.05 -3.56
CA VAL A 133 -15.41 -4.69 -4.05
C VAL A 133 -16.37 -4.29 -5.17
N ILE A 134 -17.02 -5.25 -5.83
CA ILE A 134 -17.98 -4.95 -6.90
C ILE A 134 -19.31 -4.56 -6.25
N PRO A 135 -19.82 -3.33 -6.50
CA PRO A 135 -21.12 -2.92 -5.96
C PRO A 135 -22.26 -3.83 -6.45
N GLU A 136 -23.26 -4.01 -5.63
CA GLU A 136 -24.41 -4.84 -5.95
C GLU A 136 -25.09 -4.40 -7.25
N GLY A 137 -25.40 -5.37 -8.13
CA GLY A 137 -25.99 -5.12 -9.45
C GLY A 137 -25.04 -4.49 -10.47
N LYS A 138 -23.76 -4.30 -10.13
CA LYS A 138 -22.73 -3.84 -11.08
C LYS A 138 -21.88 -5.00 -11.58
N GLY A 139 -21.32 -4.83 -12.76
CA GLY A 139 -20.28 -5.70 -13.32
C GLY A 139 -18.94 -4.97 -13.36
N GLY A 140 -17.94 -5.65 -13.88
CA GLY A 140 -16.63 -5.06 -14.10
C GLY A 140 -15.50 -5.83 -13.42
N MET A 141 -14.32 -5.25 -13.45
CA MET A 141 -13.13 -5.87 -12.87
C MET A 141 -12.93 -5.40 -11.42
N GLU A 142 -12.70 -6.34 -10.52
CA GLU A 142 -12.36 -6.02 -9.12
C GLU A 142 -11.17 -5.10 -9.00
N HIS A 143 -10.23 -5.21 -9.92
CA HIS A 143 -9.12 -4.29 -10.05
C HIS A 143 -9.55 -2.82 -9.96
N MET A 144 -10.52 -2.42 -10.77
CA MET A 144 -10.97 -1.02 -10.85
C MET A 144 -11.79 -0.60 -9.62
N TRP A 145 -12.61 -1.50 -9.09
CA TRP A 145 -13.47 -1.19 -7.94
C TRP A 145 -12.72 -1.13 -6.62
N SER A 146 -11.59 -1.84 -6.49
CA SER A 146 -10.82 -1.89 -5.25
C SER A 146 -10.24 -0.54 -4.81
N PHE A 147 -10.01 0.37 -5.74
CA PHE A 147 -9.32 1.64 -5.47
C PHE A 147 -10.11 2.53 -4.51
N ASP A 148 -11.41 2.69 -4.76
CA ASP A 148 -12.28 3.53 -3.92
C ASP A 148 -12.34 3.02 -2.48
N TYR A 149 -12.40 1.71 -2.30
CA TYR A 149 -12.41 1.12 -0.96
C TYR A 149 -11.08 1.29 -0.25
N ALA A 150 -9.96 1.06 -0.93
CA ALA A 150 -8.63 1.21 -0.35
C ALA A 150 -8.37 2.64 0.15
N TYR A 151 -8.74 3.65 -0.63
CA TYR A 151 -8.54 5.05 -0.23
C TYR A 151 -9.57 5.58 0.77
N LYS A 152 -10.66 4.86 1.03
CA LYS A 152 -11.62 5.19 2.09
C LYS A 152 -11.19 4.72 3.47
N LEU A 153 -10.21 3.83 3.59
CA LEU A 153 -9.68 3.38 4.88
C LEU A 153 -8.95 4.53 5.59
N GLU A 154 -9.64 5.20 6.50
CA GLU A 154 -9.13 6.38 7.21
C GLU A 154 -7.93 6.01 8.09
N GLY A 155 -8.02 4.91 8.81
CA GLY A 155 -6.96 4.42 9.67
C GLY A 155 -5.65 4.14 8.91
N VAL A 156 -5.73 3.72 7.63
CA VAL A 156 -4.53 3.55 6.77
C VAL A 156 -3.91 4.90 6.43
N ARG A 157 -4.71 5.91 6.07
CA ARG A 157 -4.22 7.26 5.78
C ARG A 157 -3.61 7.91 7.03
N ASP A 158 -4.27 7.77 8.17
CA ASP A 158 -3.78 8.29 9.45
C ASP A 158 -2.47 7.62 9.86
N TRP A 159 -2.38 6.29 9.67
CA TRP A 159 -1.14 5.58 9.92
C TRP A 159 -0.02 6.09 9.00
N LEU A 160 -0.28 6.26 7.70
CA LEU A 160 0.68 6.77 6.73
C LEU A 160 1.25 8.12 7.18
N PHE A 161 0.38 9.08 7.51
CA PHE A 161 0.78 10.43 7.89
C PHE A 161 1.44 10.53 9.27
N ARG A 162 1.37 9.51 10.11
CA ARG A 162 2.11 9.45 11.38
C ARG A 162 3.55 8.98 11.21
N GLN A 163 3.90 8.42 10.05
CA GLN A 163 5.27 7.95 9.82
C GLN A 163 6.24 9.11 9.56
N ALA A 164 7.46 8.93 10.02
CA ALA A 164 8.60 9.78 9.67
C ALA A 164 9.82 8.89 9.45
N LYS A 165 10.79 9.38 8.71
CA LYS A 165 12.12 8.74 8.64
C LYS A 165 12.85 8.92 9.96
N GLU A 166 13.62 7.93 10.34
CA GLU A 166 14.50 7.94 11.52
C GLU A 166 15.73 8.79 11.29
#